data_f53fea47e7e92b96b305f719e36128c4
#
_entry.id   f53fea47e7e92b96b305f719e36128c4
#
_cell.length_a   1.000
_cell.length_b   1.000
_cell.length_c   1.000
_cell.angle_alpha   90.00
_cell.angle_beta   90.00
_cell.angle_gamma   90.00
#
_symmetry.space_group_name_H-M   'P 1'
#
loop_
_entity.id
_entity.type
_entity.pdbx_description
1 polymer ?
#
loop_
_entity_poly.entity_id
_entity_poly.type
_entity_poly.pdbx_seq_one_letter_code
_entity_poly.pdbx_strand_id
1 'polypeptide(L)'
;MKKTSYIFIVLTIMLSLAFFGSCGQKKAKDGRTDTPTSGTIQFVADESLSPIIEEERSQFEFEYPKAHLKPLYSDEVTGLQMIKDFKTTLLFTTRALKDSEIAYLKSKSNVIPSVFPIGYDGLAFIVNKNNNDTCITVNDIKRILTGKANKWSDVVPGSKRGDIEIVFDNTRSATTNYVVDSVLHGEKFGAKIMAAQTSKQVIDFVDKNPNAIGVIGSNWLNDRRDSTNTTFKKNIHVMRVSVKDKATPSNSWQPYQAYLLDGRYPFVRTLYA
;
A
#
# COMPACT_ATOMS: atom_id res chain seq x y z
N MET A 1 41.15 -32.36 57.40
CA MET A 1 40.60 -31.08 56.93
C MET A 1 40.76 -30.86 55.42
N LYS A 2 41.69 -31.46 54.67
CA LYS A 2 41.79 -31.20 53.20
C LYS A 2 40.75 -31.94 52.32
N LYS A 3 40.28 -33.12 52.72
CA LYS A 3 39.33 -33.92 51.94
C LYS A 3 37.88 -33.34 51.93
N THR A 4 37.42 -32.73 53.02
CA THR A 4 36.13 -32.09 53.13
C THR A 4 36.00 -30.82 52.28
N SER A 5 37.11 -30.10 52.10
CA SER A 5 37.14 -28.88 51.28
C SER A 5 36.98 -29.19 49.77
N TYR A 6 37.54 -30.30 49.28
CA TYR A 6 37.41 -30.72 47.88
C TYR A 6 35.97 -31.18 47.56
N ILE A 7 35.31 -31.85 48.47
CA ILE A 7 33.91 -32.29 48.30
C ILE A 7 32.97 -31.08 48.17
N PHE A 8 33.19 -30.03 48.96
CA PHE A 8 32.42 -28.81 48.88
C PHE A 8 32.64 -28.06 47.56
N ILE A 9 33.87 -27.99 47.05
CA ILE A 9 34.17 -27.33 45.77
C ILE A 9 33.57 -28.12 44.60
N VAL A 10 33.62 -29.44 44.60
CA VAL A 10 33.01 -30.27 43.55
C VAL A 10 31.45 -30.16 43.57
N LEU A 11 30.86 -30.10 44.76
CA LEU A 11 29.40 -29.93 44.91
C LEU A 11 28.93 -28.56 44.41
N THR A 12 29.73 -27.50 44.65
CA THR A 12 29.41 -26.12 44.18
C THR A 12 29.53 -26.00 42.66
N ILE A 13 30.52 -26.68 42.05
CA ILE A 13 30.71 -26.71 40.59
C ILE A 13 29.56 -27.54 39.92
N MET A 14 29.16 -28.65 40.51
CA MET A 14 27.99 -29.40 39.98
C MET A 14 26.68 -28.62 40.10
N LEU A 15 26.51 -27.85 41.17
CA LEU A 15 25.30 -27.03 41.35
C LEU A 15 25.25 -25.86 40.37
N SER A 16 26.40 -25.27 40.01
CA SER A 16 26.46 -24.18 39.03
C SER A 16 26.23 -24.64 37.59
N LEU A 17 26.58 -25.89 37.25
CA LEU A 17 26.29 -26.48 35.92
C LEU A 17 24.81 -26.81 35.71
N ALA A 18 24.03 -27.01 36.81
CA ALA A 18 22.60 -27.26 36.70
C ALA A 18 21.76 -26.00 36.35
N PHE A 19 22.32 -24.80 36.56
CA PHE A 19 21.63 -23.54 36.21
C PHE A 19 21.81 -23.10 34.75
N PHE A 20 22.73 -23.68 34.00
CA PHE A 20 22.96 -23.33 32.58
C PHE A 20 22.11 -24.14 31.60
N GLY A 21 21.34 -25.11 32.08
CA GLY A 21 20.51 -26.01 31.25
C GLY A 21 19.07 -25.55 30.98
N SER A 22 18.64 -24.40 31.46
CA SER A 22 17.20 -24.01 31.44
C SER A 22 16.86 -22.90 30.47
N CYS A 23 17.54 -22.80 29.32
CA CYS A 23 17.02 -22.04 28.16
C CYS A 23 16.43 -22.98 27.10
N GLY A 24 15.59 -23.93 27.53
CA GLY A 24 14.71 -24.63 26.59
C GLY A 24 13.58 -23.68 26.18
N GLN A 25 13.55 -23.27 24.90
CA GLN A 25 12.38 -22.62 24.34
C GLN A 25 11.14 -23.46 24.70
N LYS A 26 10.27 -22.93 25.54
CA LYS A 26 8.96 -23.56 25.79
C LYS A 26 8.22 -23.57 24.46
N LYS A 27 8.07 -24.77 23.87
CA LYS A 27 7.13 -24.94 22.74
C LYS A 27 5.77 -24.43 23.20
N ALA A 28 5.15 -23.56 22.43
CA ALA A 28 3.79 -23.15 22.69
C ALA A 28 2.89 -24.40 22.75
N LYS A 29 1.81 -24.36 23.53
CA LYS A 29 0.89 -25.51 23.72
C LYS A 29 0.28 -26.04 22.41
N ASP A 30 0.29 -25.23 21.35
CA ASP A 30 -0.20 -25.53 19.99
C ASP A 30 0.90 -25.99 19.03
N GLY A 31 2.12 -26.22 19.50
CA GLY A 31 3.26 -26.64 18.69
C GLY A 31 3.93 -25.52 17.90
N ARG A 32 3.48 -24.27 18.03
CA ARG A 32 4.13 -23.11 17.40
C ARG A 32 5.45 -22.78 18.05
N THR A 33 6.43 -22.47 17.21
CA THR A 33 7.77 -22.02 17.63
C THR A 33 8.01 -20.54 17.30
N ASP A 34 6.98 -19.88 16.77
CA ASP A 34 7.07 -18.49 16.32
C ASP A 34 7.18 -17.54 17.53
N THR A 35 7.98 -16.50 17.34
CA THR A 35 8.13 -15.39 18.28
C THR A 35 7.92 -14.08 17.51
N PRO A 36 7.82 -12.91 18.18
CA PRO A 36 7.71 -11.63 17.48
C PRO A 36 8.84 -11.35 16.48
N THR A 37 9.98 -12.02 16.59
CA THR A 37 11.19 -11.80 15.78
C THR A 37 11.72 -13.06 15.09
N SER A 38 10.93 -14.14 15.07
CA SER A 38 11.29 -15.37 14.37
C SER A 38 10.05 -16.17 13.98
N GLY A 39 10.13 -16.92 12.90
CA GLY A 39 9.05 -17.73 12.36
C GLY A 39 8.61 -17.28 10.98
N THR A 40 7.52 -17.84 10.48
CA THR A 40 6.96 -17.50 9.16
C THR A 40 5.53 -17.05 9.29
N ILE A 41 5.21 -15.86 8.78
CA ILE A 41 3.84 -15.38 8.66
C ILE A 41 3.47 -15.14 7.21
N GLN A 42 2.31 -15.61 6.79
CA GLN A 42 1.68 -15.23 5.53
C GLN A 42 0.58 -14.22 5.83
N PHE A 43 0.51 -13.17 5.03
CA PHE A 43 -0.49 -12.12 5.17
C PHE A 43 -0.92 -11.61 3.78
N VAL A 44 -2.03 -10.88 3.74
CA VAL A 44 -2.56 -10.30 2.50
C VAL A 44 -2.32 -8.80 2.48
N ALA A 45 -1.99 -8.28 1.32
CA ALA A 45 -1.90 -6.84 1.08
C ALA A 45 -2.52 -6.47 -0.26
N ASP A 46 -3.14 -5.28 -0.34
CA ASP A 46 -3.55 -4.76 -1.64
C ASP A 46 -2.32 -4.53 -2.54
N GLU A 47 -2.42 -4.90 -3.81
CA GLU A 47 -1.30 -4.82 -4.76
C GLU A 47 -0.76 -3.39 -4.88
N SER A 48 -1.64 -2.40 -4.79
CA SER A 48 -1.24 -1.00 -4.88
C SER A 48 -0.28 -0.55 -3.77
N LEU A 49 -0.14 -1.34 -2.68
CA LEU A 49 0.75 -1.08 -1.56
C LEU A 49 2.06 -1.86 -1.64
N SER A 50 2.26 -2.70 -2.67
CA SER A 50 3.39 -3.62 -2.71
C SER A 50 4.77 -2.97 -2.56
N PRO A 51 5.08 -1.76 -3.07
CA PRO A 51 6.38 -1.13 -2.83
C PRO A 51 6.66 -0.86 -1.34
N ILE A 52 5.67 -0.33 -0.60
CA ILE A 52 5.80 -0.07 0.84
C ILE A 52 5.96 -1.39 1.59
N ILE A 53 5.11 -2.37 1.31
CA ILE A 53 5.13 -3.67 1.98
C ILE A 53 6.47 -4.39 1.76
N GLU A 54 7.03 -4.35 0.55
CA GLU A 54 8.29 -4.98 0.25
C GLU A 54 9.49 -4.26 0.91
N GLU A 55 9.44 -2.93 1.00
CA GLU A 55 10.47 -2.16 1.71
C GLU A 55 10.46 -2.49 3.20
N GLU A 56 9.30 -2.44 3.86
CA GLU A 56 9.15 -2.77 5.28
C GLU A 56 9.49 -4.24 5.57
N ARG A 57 9.05 -5.16 4.69
CA ARG A 57 9.42 -6.57 4.80
C ARG A 57 10.94 -6.77 4.76
N SER A 58 11.58 -6.14 3.80
CA SER A 58 13.04 -6.28 3.63
C SER A 58 13.79 -5.72 4.83
N GLN A 59 13.35 -4.59 5.37
CA GLN A 59 13.94 -3.99 6.57
C GLN A 59 13.73 -4.88 7.80
N PHE A 60 12.53 -5.42 7.99
CA PHE A 60 12.22 -6.29 9.12
C PHE A 60 13.00 -7.60 9.07
N GLU A 61 13.09 -8.25 7.90
CA GLU A 61 13.85 -9.50 7.73
C GLU A 61 15.35 -9.27 7.86
N PHE A 62 15.85 -8.09 7.50
CA PHE A 62 17.24 -7.71 7.73
C PHE A 62 17.56 -7.55 9.24
N GLU A 63 16.66 -6.91 9.99
CA GLU A 63 16.81 -6.73 11.44
C GLU A 63 16.59 -8.05 12.20
N TYR A 64 15.66 -8.88 11.71
CA TYR A 64 15.29 -10.17 12.31
C TYR A 64 15.47 -11.34 11.32
N PRO A 65 16.70 -11.85 11.11
CA PRO A 65 16.99 -12.82 10.05
C PRO A 65 16.30 -14.19 10.21
N LYS A 66 15.66 -14.45 11.36
CA LYS A 66 14.86 -15.66 11.62
C LYS A 66 13.38 -15.46 11.34
N ALA A 67 12.96 -14.26 10.96
CA ALA A 67 11.60 -13.95 10.55
C ALA A 67 11.48 -14.03 9.03
N HIS A 68 10.37 -14.60 8.55
CA HIS A 68 10.07 -14.75 7.12
C HIS A 68 8.65 -14.25 6.87
N LEU A 69 8.53 -13.12 6.23
CA LEU A 69 7.27 -12.47 5.90
C LEU A 69 6.86 -12.82 4.47
N LYS A 70 5.70 -13.44 4.28
CA LYS A 70 5.19 -13.90 2.98
C LYS A 70 3.94 -13.13 2.58
N PRO A 71 4.06 -11.96 1.94
CA PRO A 71 2.92 -11.23 1.45
C PRO A 71 2.24 -11.97 0.29
N LEU A 72 0.92 -12.01 0.32
CA LEU A 72 0.07 -12.39 -0.80
C LEU A 72 -0.61 -11.13 -1.32
N TYR A 73 -0.25 -10.69 -2.51
CA TYR A 73 -0.85 -9.50 -3.12
C TYR A 73 -2.15 -9.85 -3.81
N SER A 74 -3.20 -9.06 -3.54
CA SER A 74 -4.52 -9.20 -4.15
C SER A 74 -5.18 -7.83 -4.34
N ASP A 75 -6.35 -7.78 -4.97
CA ASP A 75 -7.20 -6.60 -4.88
C ASP A 75 -7.84 -6.45 -3.48
N GLU A 76 -8.20 -5.23 -3.09
CA GLU A 76 -8.75 -4.92 -1.77
C GLU A 76 -10.02 -5.73 -1.44
N VAL A 77 -10.91 -5.90 -2.42
CA VAL A 77 -12.15 -6.65 -2.22
C VAL A 77 -11.87 -8.12 -1.92
N THR A 78 -10.92 -8.72 -2.64
CA THR A 78 -10.47 -10.09 -2.39
C THR A 78 -9.78 -10.21 -1.02
N GLY A 79 -8.90 -9.28 -0.67
CA GLY A 79 -8.24 -9.25 0.64
C GLY A 79 -9.23 -9.17 1.80
N LEU A 80 -10.22 -8.29 1.71
CA LEU A 80 -11.30 -8.17 2.69
C LEU A 80 -12.18 -9.43 2.77
N GLN A 81 -12.41 -10.09 1.63
CA GLN A 81 -13.12 -11.36 1.64
C GLN A 81 -12.31 -12.45 2.34
N MET A 82 -10.99 -12.48 2.15
CA MET A 82 -10.11 -13.45 2.84
C MET A 82 -10.11 -13.27 4.36
N ILE A 83 -10.16 -12.03 4.87
CA ILE A 83 -10.36 -11.76 6.31
C ILE A 83 -11.72 -12.31 6.77
N LYS A 84 -12.80 -12.01 6.03
CA LYS A 84 -14.16 -12.50 6.38
C LYS A 84 -14.30 -14.01 6.33
N ASP A 85 -13.56 -14.68 5.46
CA ASP A 85 -13.51 -16.14 5.33
C ASP A 85 -12.50 -16.80 6.28
N PHE A 86 -11.84 -16.04 7.15
CA PHE A 86 -10.78 -16.50 8.06
C PHE A 86 -9.60 -17.21 7.36
N LYS A 87 -9.35 -16.85 6.08
CA LYS A 87 -8.22 -17.37 5.29
C LYS A 87 -6.92 -16.63 5.56
N THR A 88 -6.99 -15.45 6.16
CA THR A 88 -5.86 -14.68 6.65
C THR A 88 -6.21 -14.00 7.96
N THR A 89 -5.21 -13.71 8.77
CA THR A 89 -5.35 -13.01 10.06
C THR A 89 -4.78 -11.59 10.02
N LEU A 90 -4.09 -11.23 8.93
CA LEU A 90 -3.49 -9.91 8.75
C LEU A 90 -3.73 -9.43 7.31
N LEU A 91 -4.23 -8.21 7.19
CA LEU A 91 -4.51 -7.55 5.92
C LEU A 91 -3.97 -6.13 5.95
N PHE A 92 -3.25 -5.72 4.89
CA PHE A 92 -2.87 -4.34 4.63
C PHE A 92 -3.74 -3.76 3.52
N THR A 93 -4.41 -2.64 3.80
CA THR A 93 -5.39 -2.01 2.92
C THR A 93 -5.43 -0.49 3.09
N THR A 94 -6.21 0.23 2.28
CA THR A 94 -6.30 1.69 2.35
C THR A 94 -7.59 2.22 2.99
N ARG A 95 -8.37 1.34 3.61
CA ARG A 95 -9.55 1.71 4.41
C ARG A 95 -9.66 0.88 5.68
N ALA A 96 -10.24 1.46 6.69
CA ALA A 96 -10.64 0.70 7.88
C ALA A 96 -11.76 -0.30 7.56
N LEU A 97 -11.89 -1.35 8.38
CA LEU A 97 -13.07 -2.22 8.37
C LEU A 97 -14.31 -1.40 8.73
N LYS A 98 -15.40 -1.66 8.03
CA LYS A 98 -16.72 -1.08 8.36
C LYS A 98 -17.30 -1.74 9.61
N ASP A 99 -18.14 -1.04 10.35
CA ASP A 99 -18.81 -1.59 11.55
C ASP A 99 -19.55 -2.91 11.26
N SER A 100 -20.18 -3.01 10.09
CA SER A 100 -20.86 -4.23 9.65
C SER A 100 -19.90 -5.41 9.41
N GLU A 101 -18.67 -5.14 8.93
CA GLU A 101 -17.63 -6.17 8.75
C GLU A 101 -17.08 -6.63 10.09
N ILE A 102 -16.86 -5.70 11.04
CA ILE A 102 -16.46 -6.00 12.42
C ILE A 102 -17.54 -6.84 13.12
N ALA A 103 -18.81 -6.43 13.03
CA ALA A 103 -19.94 -7.15 13.59
C ALA A 103 -20.07 -8.57 13.01
N TYR A 104 -19.86 -8.72 11.68
CA TYR A 104 -19.84 -10.03 11.03
C TYR A 104 -18.75 -10.94 11.60
N LEU A 105 -17.50 -10.47 11.68
CA LEU A 105 -16.37 -11.24 12.22
C LEU A 105 -16.63 -11.67 13.67
N LYS A 106 -17.10 -10.75 14.50
CA LYS A 106 -17.49 -11.04 15.89
C LYS A 106 -18.57 -12.11 15.99
N SER A 107 -19.60 -12.05 15.13
CA SER A 107 -20.70 -13.02 15.14
C SER A 107 -20.29 -14.43 14.71
N LYS A 108 -19.28 -14.54 13.84
CA LYS A 108 -18.84 -15.82 13.27
C LYS A 108 -17.79 -16.55 14.09
N SER A 109 -16.88 -15.82 14.73
CA SER A 109 -15.72 -16.41 15.41
C SER A 109 -15.49 -15.89 16.83
N ASN A 110 -16.35 -14.98 17.31
CA ASN A 110 -16.14 -14.23 18.56
C ASN A 110 -14.82 -13.45 18.61
N VAL A 111 -14.21 -13.17 17.43
CA VAL A 111 -12.99 -12.35 17.28
C VAL A 111 -13.40 -10.93 16.97
N ILE A 112 -12.83 -9.98 17.71
CA ILE A 112 -12.92 -8.55 17.38
C ILE A 112 -11.60 -8.19 16.71
N PRO A 113 -11.61 -7.80 15.41
CA PRO A 113 -10.39 -7.41 14.73
C PRO A 113 -9.85 -6.11 15.33
N SER A 114 -8.52 -6.02 15.44
CA SER A 114 -7.84 -4.75 15.71
C SER A 114 -7.57 -4.07 14.39
N VAL A 115 -7.84 -2.76 14.31
CA VAL A 115 -7.63 -1.95 13.11
C VAL A 115 -6.68 -0.82 13.45
N PHE A 116 -5.50 -0.82 12.83
CA PHE A 116 -4.45 0.15 13.10
C PHE A 116 -4.19 1.03 11.88
N PRO A 117 -4.28 2.36 11.99
CA PRO A 117 -3.70 3.24 10.98
C PRO A 117 -2.17 3.18 11.10
N ILE A 118 -1.50 2.84 9.99
CA ILE A 118 -0.04 2.60 9.97
C ILE A 118 0.73 3.66 9.18
N GLY A 119 0.05 4.47 8.38
CA GLY A 119 0.68 5.50 7.58
C GLY A 119 -0.26 6.18 6.60
N TYR A 120 0.31 7.04 5.76
CA TYR A 120 -0.39 7.76 4.71
C TYR A 120 0.29 7.54 3.36
N ASP A 121 -0.53 7.40 2.32
CA ASP A 121 -0.10 7.36 0.93
C ASP A 121 -0.93 8.36 0.12
N GLY A 122 -0.42 8.77 -1.04
CA GLY A 122 -1.15 9.62 -1.96
C GLY A 122 -1.67 8.84 -3.15
N LEU A 123 -2.74 9.34 -3.77
CA LEU A 123 -3.13 8.88 -5.10
C LEU A 123 -2.43 9.74 -6.14
N ALA A 124 -1.66 9.14 -7.04
CA ALA A 124 -0.91 9.83 -8.09
C ALA A 124 -1.60 9.69 -9.44
N PHE A 125 -1.69 10.80 -10.17
CA PHE A 125 -2.07 10.84 -11.57
C PHE A 125 -0.81 10.98 -12.42
N ILE A 126 -0.61 10.06 -13.35
CA ILE A 126 0.57 10.01 -14.21
C ILE A 126 0.18 10.11 -15.68
N VAL A 127 1.01 10.77 -16.46
CA VAL A 127 0.85 10.94 -17.91
C VAL A 127 2.13 10.60 -18.63
N ASN A 128 2.03 10.33 -19.93
CA ASN A 128 3.20 10.08 -20.78
C ASN A 128 4.17 11.27 -20.75
N LYS A 129 5.47 11.01 -20.85
CA LYS A 129 6.51 12.03 -20.83
C LYS A 129 6.37 13.08 -21.94
N ASN A 130 5.80 12.70 -23.07
CA ASN A 130 5.52 13.63 -24.16
C ASN A 130 4.25 14.46 -23.92
N ASN A 131 3.56 14.26 -22.78
CA ASN A 131 2.42 15.07 -22.37
C ASN A 131 2.90 16.23 -21.48
N ASN A 132 2.85 17.46 -22.01
CA ASN A 132 3.21 18.66 -21.27
C ASN A 132 2.06 19.24 -20.44
N ASP A 133 0.85 18.68 -20.55
CA ASP A 133 -0.34 19.07 -19.77
C ASP A 133 -0.26 18.41 -18.38
N THR A 134 0.64 18.91 -17.53
CA THR A 134 1.01 18.28 -16.26
C THR A 134 0.34 18.89 -15.02
N CYS A 135 -0.50 19.93 -15.19
CA CYS A 135 -1.27 20.55 -14.11
C CYS A 135 -2.76 20.31 -14.35
N ILE A 136 -3.48 19.86 -13.32
CA ILE A 136 -4.93 19.54 -13.39
C ILE A 136 -5.63 19.95 -12.11
N THR A 137 -6.91 20.28 -12.19
CA THR A 137 -7.72 20.58 -11.00
C THR A 137 -8.43 19.32 -10.47
N VAL A 138 -8.78 19.31 -9.19
CA VAL A 138 -9.66 18.27 -8.61
C VAL A 138 -10.98 18.19 -9.38
N ASN A 139 -11.52 19.34 -9.78
CA ASN A 139 -12.77 19.38 -10.55
C ASN A 139 -12.62 18.75 -11.94
N ASP A 140 -11.50 19.00 -12.64
CA ASP A 140 -11.26 18.39 -13.94
C ASP A 140 -11.08 16.87 -13.83
N ILE A 141 -10.40 16.39 -12.79
CA ILE A 141 -10.32 14.96 -12.51
C ILE A 141 -11.73 14.36 -12.34
N LYS A 142 -12.59 15.00 -11.56
CA LYS A 142 -14.01 14.55 -11.42
C LYS A 142 -14.76 14.56 -12.74
N ARG A 143 -14.61 15.61 -13.54
CA ARG A 143 -15.25 15.71 -14.87
C ARG A 143 -14.79 14.59 -15.82
N ILE A 144 -13.50 14.29 -15.82
CA ILE A 144 -12.93 13.18 -16.60
C ILE A 144 -13.54 11.85 -16.13
N LEU A 145 -13.45 11.55 -14.83
CA LEU A 145 -13.91 10.29 -14.26
C LEU A 145 -15.44 10.08 -14.43
N THR A 146 -16.23 11.16 -14.41
CA THR A 146 -17.68 11.10 -14.63
C THR A 146 -18.07 11.18 -16.11
N GLY A 147 -17.11 11.22 -17.05
CA GLY A 147 -17.38 11.30 -18.49
C GLY A 147 -17.90 12.66 -18.97
N LYS A 148 -17.83 13.71 -18.14
CA LYS A 148 -18.20 15.08 -18.49
C LYS A 148 -17.09 15.82 -19.26
N ALA A 149 -15.88 15.28 -19.26
CA ALA A 149 -14.73 15.71 -20.05
C ALA A 149 -14.07 14.47 -20.65
N ASN A 150 -14.00 14.40 -21.97
CA ASN A 150 -13.51 13.22 -22.67
C ASN A 150 -12.26 13.51 -23.50
N LYS A 151 -11.95 14.79 -23.75
CA LYS A 151 -10.79 15.23 -24.50
C LYS A 151 -9.87 16.06 -23.64
N TRP A 152 -8.60 16.05 -23.97
CA TRP A 152 -7.61 16.90 -23.29
C TRP A 152 -7.96 18.38 -23.38
N SER A 153 -8.54 18.84 -24.52
CA SER A 153 -9.00 20.22 -24.72
C SER A 153 -10.16 20.62 -23.77
N ASP A 154 -10.89 19.66 -23.20
CA ASP A 154 -12.00 19.92 -22.26
C ASP A 154 -11.50 20.34 -20.87
N VAL A 155 -10.25 19.99 -20.55
CA VAL A 155 -9.61 20.25 -19.24
C VAL A 155 -8.39 21.16 -19.35
N VAL A 156 -7.70 21.17 -20.51
CA VAL A 156 -6.57 22.02 -20.78
C VAL A 156 -6.86 22.82 -22.06
N PRO A 157 -7.38 24.05 -21.94
CA PRO A 157 -7.70 24.88 -23.10
C PRO A 157 -6.49 25.06 -24.04
N GLY A 158 -6.70 24.75 -25.33
CA GLY A 158 -5.63 24.81 -26.32
C GLY A 158 -4.79 23.54 -26.48
N SER A 159 -5.03 22.51 -25.70
CA SER A 159 -4.42 21.20 -25.91
C SER A 159 -4.79 20.65 -27.29
N LYS A 160 -3.80 20.16 -28.03
CA LYS A 160 -3.94 19.50 -29.33
C LYS A 160 -4.08 17.98 -29.22
N ARG A 161 -4.16 17.45 -27.98
CA ARG A 161 -4.27 16.02 -27.71
C ARG A 161 -5.71 15.55 -27.97
N GLY A 162 -5.83 14.27 -28.29
CA GLY A 162 -7.12 13.62 -28.53
C GLY A 162 -7.90 13.27 -27.28
N ASP A 163 -8.61 12.16 -27.37
CA ASP A 163 -9.43 11.65 -26.28
C ASP A 163 -8.57 11.20 -25.08
N ILE A 164 -9.05 11.40 -23.89
CA ILE A 164 -8.41 10.97 -22.64
C ILE A 164 -8.68 9.48 -22.44
N GLU A 165 -7.61 8.72 -22.22
CA GLU A 165 -7.67 7.31 -21.87
C GLU A 165 -7.33 7.13 -20.38
N ILE A 166 -8.31 6.69 -19.57
CA ILE A 166 -8.09 6.51 -18.13
C ILE A 166 -7.75 5.05 -17.85
N VAL A 167 -6.65 4.81 -17.13
CA VAL A 167 -6.22 3.47 -16.77
C VAL A 167 -5.95 3.35 -15.27
N PHE A 168 -6.55 2.31 -14.68
CA PHE A 168 -6.33 1.87 -13.31
C PHE A 168 -5.64 0.51 -13.28
N ASP A 169 -5.13 0.13 -12.11
CA ASP A 169 -4.59 -1.21 -11.85
C ASP A 169 -5.71 -2.27 -11.96
N ASN A 170 -6.72 -2.21 -11.08
CA ASN A 170 -7.81 -3.17 -11.03
C ASN A 170 -9.10 -2.47 -10.64
N THR A 171 -10.24 -2.91 -11.18
CA THR A 171 -11.56 -2.35 -10.85
C THR A 171 -12.00 -2.59 -9.41
N ARG A 172 -11.33 -3.48 -8.68
CA ARG A 172 -11.59 -3.86 -7.29
C ARG A 172 -10.45 -3.49 -6.34
N SER A 173 -9.45 -2.76 -6.82
CA SER A 173 -8.30 -2.34 -6.04
C SER A 173 -8.64 -1.25 -5.03
N ALA A 174 -7.77 -1.10 -4.04
CA ALA A 174 -7.82 0.03 -3.11
C ALA A 174 -7.73 1.39 -3.81
N THR A 175 -6.99 1.48 -4.93
CA THR A 175 -6.89 2.69 -5.76
C THR A 175 -8.24 3.07 -6.36
N THR A 176 -8.92 2.11 -6.98
CA THR A 176 -10.24 2.33 -7.61
C THR A 176 -11.31 2.62 -6.55
N ASN A 177 -11.33 1.86 -5.45
CA ASN A 177 -12.29 2.06 -4.37
C ASN A 177 -12.14 3.44 -3.72
N TYR A 178 -10.91 3.89 -3.48
CA TYR A 178 -10.65 5.23 -2.97
C TYR A 178 -11.19 6.33 -3.91
N VAL A 179 -11.01 6.16 -5.22
CA VAL A 179 -11.55 7.13 -6.20
C VAL A 179 -13.08 7.16 -6.13
N VAL A 180 -13.74 6.01 -6.10
CA VAL A 180 -15.20 5.96 -6.01
C VAL A 180 -15.72 6.58 -4.71
N ASP A 181 -15.12 6.21 -3.58
CA ASP A 181 -15.62 6.61 -2.26
C ASP A 181 -15.25 8.06 -1.93
N SER A 182 -14.00 8.46 -2.16
CA SER A 182 -13.46 9.74 -1.67
C SER A 182 -13.42 10.83 -2.74
N VAL A 183 -13.24 10.49 -4.02
CA VAL A 183 -13.18 11.48 -5.10
C VAL A 183 -14.56 11.69 -5.73
N LEU A 184 -15.26 10.59 -6.02
CA LEU A 184 -16.59 10.63 -6.65
C LEU A 184 -17.75 10.62 -5.65
N HIS A 185 -17.46 10.44 -4.34
CA HIS A 185 -18.49 10.38 -3.27
C HIS A 185 -19.59 9.35 -3.54
N GLY A 186 -19.21 8.19 -4.06
CA GLY A 186 -20.11 7.09 -4.39
C GLY A 186 -20.73 7.18 -5.78
N GLU A 187 -20.49 8.25 -6.58
CA GLU A 187 -20.91 8.29 -7.98
C GLU A 187 -20.16 7.23 -8.80
N LYS A 188 -20.83 6.65 -9.78
CA LYS A 188 -20.23 5.68 -10.69
C LYS A 188 -19.35 6.39 -11.73
N PHE A 189 -18.36 5.67 -12.21
CA PHE A 189 -17.61 6.10 -13.39
C PHE A 189 -18.56 6.28 -14.58
N GLY A 190 -18.52 7.46 -15.21
CA GLY A 190 -19.18 7.74 -16.47
C GLY A 190 -18.26 7.59 -17.67
N ALA A 191 -16.93 7.65 -17.43
CA ALA A 191 -15.93 7.42 -18.45
C ALA A 191 -15.64 5.92 -18.63
N LYS A 192 -15.13 5.55 -19.82
CA LYS A 192 -14.60 4.21 -20.06
C LYS A 192 -13.26 4.07 -19.32
N ILE A 193 -13.26 3.23 -18.29
CA ILE A 193 -12.07 2.92 -17.51
C ILE A 193 -11.41 1.66 -18.07
N MET A 194 -10.09 1.69 -18.23
CA MET A 194 -9.26 0.53 -18.54
C MET A 194 -8.66 -0.04 -17.25
N ALA A 195 -8.63 -1.35 -17.14
CA ALA A 195 -7.98 -2.07 -16.03
C ALA A 195 -6.72 -2.78 -16.57
N ALA A 196 -5.57 -2.41 -16.04
CA ALA A 196 -4.27 -2.96 -16.46
C ALA A 196 -3.82 -4.18 -15.64
N GLN A 197 -4.54 -4.55 -14.58
CA GLN A 197 -4.29 -5.62 -13.62
C GLN A 197 -3.33 -5.26 -12.49
N THR A 198 -2.25 -4.53 -12.75
CA THR A 198 -1.28 -4.11 -11.72
C THR A 198 -0.85 -2.67 -11.91
N SER A 199 -0.41 -2.03 -10.83
CA SER A 199 0.10 -0.66 -10.87
C SER A 199 1.30 -0.50 -11.80
N LYS A 200 2.18 -1.52 -11.88
CA LYS A 200 3.28 -1.56 -12.86
C LYS A 200 2.77 -1.50 -14.29
N GLN A 201 1.74 -2.28 -14.62
CA GLN A 201 1.15 -2.28 -15.97
C GLN A 201 0.43 -0.97 -16.29
N VAL A 202 -0.10 -0.24 -15.29
CA VAL A 202 -0.59 1.14 -15.48
C VAL A 202 0.54 2.04 -15.97
N ILE A 203 1.71 1.99 -15.33
CA ILE A 203 2.89 2.77 -15.71
C ILE A 203 3.33 2.40 -17.13
N ASP A 204 3.42 1.10 -17.44
CA ASP A 204 3.81 0.60 -18.76
C ASP A 204 2.80 1.02 -19.86
N PHE A 205 1.51 1.12 -19.52
CA PHE A 205 0.47 1.59 -20.43
C PHE A 205 0.62 3.09 -20.73
N VAL A 206 0.80 3.89 -19.68
CA VAL A 206 0.97 5.36 -19.80
C VAL A 206 2.24 5.69 -20.61
N ASP A 207 3.32 4.93 -20.42
CA ASP A 207 4.55 5.10 -21.21
C ASP A 207 4.32 4.95 -22.71
N LYS A 208 3.44 4.03 -23.11
CA LYS A 208 3.15 3.74 -24.52
C LYS A 208 2.03 4.59 -25.13
N ASN A 209 1.19 5.22 -24.31
CA ASN A 209 -0.03 5.92 -24.75
C ASN A 209 0.02 7.40 -24.37
N PRO A 210 0.33 8.31 -25.32
CA PRO A 210 0.50 9.74 -25.03
C PRO A 210 -0.73 10.46 -24.50
N ASN A 211 -1.93 9.91 -24.69
CA ASN A 211 -3.19 10.51 -24.24
C ASN A 211 -3.70 9.90 -22.93
N ALA A 212 -2.98 8.89 -22.38
CA ALA A 212 -3.40 8.22 -21.18
C ALA A 212 -3.17 9.05 -19.90
N ILE A 213 -4.10 8.88 -18.95
CA ILE A 213 -3.94 9.24 -17.54
C ILE A 213 -3.97 7.94 -16.75
N GLY A 214 -2.87 7.60 -16.11
CA GLY A 214 -2.78 6.49 -15.17
C GLY A 214 -3.05 6.94 -13.74
N VAL A 215 -3.70 6.09 -12.96
CA VAL A 215 -3.99 6.32 -11.55
C VAL A 215 -3.35 5.21 -10.72
N ILE A 216 -2.42 5.57 -9.82
CA ILE A 216 -1.64 4.64 -8.99
C ILE A 216 -1.44 5.20 -7.59
N GLY A 217 -1.01 4.36 -6.64
CA GLY A 217 -0.49 4.82 -5.36
C GLY A 217 0.81 5.60 -5.53
N SER A 218 1.01 6.67 -4.75
CA SER A 218 2.24 7.48 -4.82
C SER A 218 3.48 6.70 -4.39
N ASN A 219 3.31 5.63 -3.63
CA ASN A 219 4.39 4.72 -3.25
C ASN A 219 5.09 4.06 -4.46
N TRP A 220 4.40 3.89 -5.58
CA TRP A 220 4.95 3.39 -6.83
C TRP A 220 5.91 4.37 -7.52
N LEU A 221 5.88 5.63 -7.14
CA LEU A 221 6.73 6.67 -7.72
C LEU A 221 8.18 6.61 -7.22
N ASN A 222 8.45 5.85 -6.19
CA ASN A 222 9.78 5.69 -5.60
C ASN A 222 10.06 4.22 -5.24
N ASP A 223 9.63 3.30 -6.11
CA ASP A 223 9.89 1.88 -5.89
C ASP A 223 11.39 1.58 -6.00
N ARG A 224 12.03 1.35 -4.85
CA ARG A 224 13.46 1.06 -4.75
C ARG A 224 13.87 -0.29 -5.33
N ARG A 225 12.90 -1.18 -5.59
CA ARG A 225 13.14 -2.46 -6.29
C ARG A 225 13.47 -2.25 -7.76
N ASP A 226 13.05 -1.13 -8.33
CA ASP A 226 13.48 -0.71 -9.65
C ASP A 226 14.92 -0.19 -9.57
N SER A 227 15.90 -1.11 -9.65
CA SER A 227 17.33 -0.81 -9.60
C SER A 227 17.78 0.21 -10.66
N THR A 228 16.99 0.38 -11.71
CA THR A 228 17.25 1.32 -12.77
C THR A 228 16.74 2.73 -12.46
N ASN A 229 15.85 2.85 -11.45
CA ASN A 229 15.16 4.12 -11.10
C ASN A 229 14.60 4.83 -12.35
N THR A 230 14.28 4.04 -13.38
CA THR A 230 13.95 4.50 -14.72
C THR A 230 12.45 4.63 -14.91
N THR A 231 11.67 3.85 -14.15
CA THR A 231 10.22 3.81 -14.25
C THR A 231 9.61 5.19 -14.02
N PHE A 232 10.15 5.91 -13.06
CA PHE A 232 9.64 7.23 -12.68
C PHE A 232 10.24 8.39 -13.49
N LYS A 233 11.51 8.31 -13.88
CA LYS A 233 12.24 9.48 -14.42
C LYS A 233 12.28 9.59 -15.94
N LYS A 234 12.11 8.49 -16.66
CA LYS A 234 12.33 8.52 -18.11
C LYS A 234 11.07 8.67 -18.94
N ASN A 235 9.96 8.03 -18.57
CA ASN A 235 8.89 7.77 -19.52
C ASN A 235 7.55 8.37 -19.11
N ILE A 236 7.39 8.84 -17.87
CA ILE A 236 6.16 9.43 -17.36
C ILE A 236 6.39 10.77 -16.65
N HIS A 237 5.36 11.60 -16.61
CA HIS A 237 5.24 12.75 -15.72
C HIS A 237 4.19 12.49 -14.66
N VAL A 238 4.48 12.89 -13.42
CA VAL A 238 3.47 12.95 -12.34
C VAL A 238 2.77 14.29 -12.43
N MET A 239 1.45 14.25 -12.53
CA MET A 239 0.65 15.46 -12.60
C MET A 239 0.65 16.21 -11.26
N ARG A 240 0.59 17.52 -11.35
CA ARG A 240 0.35 18.42 -10.22
C ARG A 240 -1.14 18.67 -10.11
N VAL A 241 -1.71 18.52 -8.92
CA VAL A 241 -3.13 18.68 -8.67
C VAL A 241 -3.39 19.96 -7.89
N SER A 242 -4.36 20.74 -8.33
CA SER A 242 -4.82 21.97 -7.68
C SER A 242 -6.24 21.81 -7.15
N VAL A 243 -6.50 22.34 -5.96
CA VAL A 243 -7.86 22.51 -5.39
C VAL A 243 -8.56 23.79 -5.89
N LYS A 244 -7.84 24.63 -6.67
CA LYS A 244 -8.39 25.86 -7.23
C LYS A 244 -9.11 25.57 -8.55
N ASP A 245 -9.92 26.53 -9.02
CA ASP A 245 -10.66 26.42 -10.28
C ASP A 245 -9.77 26.35 -11.53
N LYS A 246 -8.51 26.87 -11.42
CA LYS A 246 -7.51 26.80 -12.48
C LYS A 246 -6.20 26.31 -11.90
N ALA A 247 -5.67 25.23 -12.49
CA ALA A 247 -4.36 24.71 -12.10
C ALA A 247 -3.24 25.46 -12.79
N THR A 248 -2.21 25.79 -12.00
CA THR A 248 -0.94 26.38 -12.47
C THR A 248 0.22 25.72 -11.72
N PRO A 249 1.44 25.80 -12.20
CA PRO A 249 2.60 25.27 -11.48
C PRO A 249 2.79 25.83 -10.06
N SER A 250 2.29 27.04 -9.80
CA SER A 250 2.43 27.72 -8.50
C SER A 250 1.35 27.36 -7.49
N ASN A 251 0.20 26.81 -7.92
CA ASN A 251 -0.93 26.49 -7.05
C ASN A 251 -1.34 25.01 -7.12
N SER A 252 -0.49 24.16 -7.65
CA SER A 252 -0.72 22.74 -7.78
C SER A 252 0.47 21.95 -7.25
N TRP A 253 0.20 20.77 -6.72
CA TRP A 253 1.15 19.98 -5.94
C TRP A 253 1.23 18.55 -6.46
N GLN A 254 2.39 17.94 -6.37
CA GLN A 254 2.61 16.51 -6.59
C GLN A 254 2.48 15.76 -5.28
N PRO A 255 2.24 14.43 -5.28
CA PRO A 255 2.04 13.65 -4.05
C PRO A 255 3.36 13.35 -3.33
N TYR A 256 4.16 14.40 -3.06
CA TYR A 256 5.34 14.27 -2.22
C TYR A 256 4.96 14.23 -0.74
N GLN A 257 5.71 13.49 0.05
CA GLN A 257 5.46 13.27 1.47
C GLN A 257 5.15 14.58 2.23
N ALA A 258 5.93 15.63 2.02
CA ALA A 258 5.69 16.94 2.66
C ALA A 258 4.30 17.51 2.33
N TYR A 259 3.84 17.35 1.08
CA TYR A 259 2.56 17.90 0.64
C TYR A 259 1.36 17.02 0.99
N LEU A 260 1.60 15.72 1.24
CA LEU A 260 0.61 14.81 1.82
C LEU A 260 0.37 15.16 3.29
N LEU A 261 1.46 15.41 4.05
CA LEU A 261 1.39 15.67 5.49
C LEU A 261 0.81 17.05 5.82
N ASP A 262 1.12 18.08 5.04
CA ASP A 262 0.62 19.44 5.27
C ASP A 262 -0.73 19.74 4.59
N GLY A 263 -1.32 18.74 3.91
CA GLY A 263 -2.64 18.84 3.30
C GLY A 263 -2.69 19.66 2.00
N ARG A 264 -1.55 20.04 1.42
CA ARG A 264 -1.52 20.75 0.12
C ARG A 264 -1.91 19.84 -1.04
N TYR A 265 -1.55 18.56 -0.98
CA TYR A 265 -1.99 17.58 -1.96
C TYR A 265 -3.34 16.97 -1.54
N PRO A 266 -4.38 17.01 -2.39
CA PRO A 266 -5.75 16.72 -1.96
C PRO A 266 -6.11 15.24 -1.85
N PHE A 267 -5.36 14.33 -2.48
CA PHE A 267 -5.70 12.91 -2.54
C PHE A 267 -4.81 12.08 -1.63
N VAL A 268 -5.13 12.09 -0.35
CA VAL A 268 -4.43 11.37 0.71
C VAL A 268 -5.30 10.23 1.21
N ARG A 269 -4.73 9.02 1.31
CA ARG A 269 -5.38 7.84 1.87
C ARG A 269 -4.61 7.32 3.07
N THR A 270 -5.32 6.84 4.07
CA THR A 270 -4.71 6.21 5.24
C THR A 270 -4.48 4.73 4.95
N LEU A 271 -3.31 4.22 5.34
CA LEU A 271 -2.99 2.80 5.31
C LEU A 271 -3.38 2.15 6.61
N TYR A 272 -3.96 0.97 6.55
CA TYR A 272 -4.42 0.19 7.71
C TYR A 272 -3.86 -1.23 7.69
N ALA A 273 -3.62 -1.73 8.91
CA ALA A 273 -3.36 -3.14 9.16
C ALA A 273 -4.41 -3.71 10.10
#